data_af835bf65220cf76f7c64ea26c21b70f
#
_entry.id   af835bf65220cf76f7c64ea26c21b70f
#
_cell.length_a   1.000
_cell.length_b   1.000
_cell.length_c   1.000
_cell.angle_alpha   90.00
_cell.angle_beta   90.00
_cell.angle_gamma   90.00
#
_symmetry.space_group_name_H-M   'P 1'
#
loop_
_entity.id
_entity.type
_entity.pdbx_description
1 polymer ?
#
loop_
_entity_poly.entity_id
_entity_poly.type
_entity_poly.pdbx_seq_one_letter_code
_entity_poly.pdbx_strand_id
1 'polypeptide(L)'
;MSRVVLVTGVAGSFASQVARRLVDLGDDAGIGKVVGIDTILPDADLDGMKFVRADVRTPVIGKVIAVEDVDTVVHLDVNPPQRGRIGGKELNVIGTMQLLAACQRSGTVGKLVLGSSAAVYGSSPRDPAMFNESLAARNGVRSGFPKDIVEVESYVRGFARRRPDVIITTIRAAQVLHADVESPLRNYFSNPVLPSVLGFDPRLQFLSLTDALEIFGQAVVHDRPGTFNAAGDGVVLLSQAARRLGRPLVPMPRLGFASAARRFVRAMGSDIPPDLHRLLTFGRAVDTSALREVFGYEPTLTSEQTLDEFAGSLRPGIMTALGLTTAGRRP
;
A
#
# COMPACT_ATOMS: atom_id res chain seq x y z
N MET A 1 -25.30 15.83 5.54
CA MET A 1 -24.16 16.75 5.78
C MET A 1 -23.04 16.32 4.87
N SER A 2 -22.39 17.28 4.23
CA SER A 2 -21.24 17.01 3.36
C SER A 2 -20.01 16.71 4.21
N ARG A 3 -19.24 15.66 3.87
CA ARG A 3 -18.03 15.23 4.65
C ARG A 3 -16.85 16.16 4.41
N VAL A 4 -16.07 16.36 5.46
CA VAL A 4 -14.74 16.97 5.37
C VAL A 4 -13.70 15.89 5.61
N VAL A 5 -13.01 15.49 4.55
CA VAL A 5 -12.08 14.38 4.55
C VAL A 5 -10.64 14.87 4.66
N LEU A 6 -9.92 14.42 5.67
CA LEU A 6 -8.47 14.62 5.82
C LEU A 6 -7.70 13.43 5.27
N VAL A 7 -6.80 13.64 4.33
CA VAL A 7 -5.90 12.61 3.77
C VAL A 7 -4.47 12.90 4.20
N THR A 8 -3.80 11.94 4.84
CA THR A 8 -2.40 12.10 5.26
C THR A 8 -1.44 11.51 4.24
N GLY A 9 -0.24 12.09 4.13
CA GLY A 9 0.83 11.59 3.26
C GLY A 9 0.62 11.89 1.77
N VAL A 10 -0.09 12.97 1.44
CA VAL A 10 -0.50 13.29 0.06
C VAL A 10 0.65 13.63 -0.89
N ALA A 11 1.87 13.81 -0.40
CA ALA A 11 3.05 13.86 -1.27
C ALA A 11 3.52 12.46 -1.73
N GLY A 12 2.95 11.39 -1.18
CA GLY A 12 3.16 10.04 -1.68
C GLY A 12 2.33 9.77 -2.94
N SER A 13 2.92 9.08 -3.91
CA SER A 13 2.29 8.81 -5.21
C SER A 13 0.93 8.10 -5.13
N PHE A 14 0.74 7.22 -4.17
CA PHE A 14 -0.55 6.54 -3.95
C PHE A 14 -1.55 7.46 -3.23
N ALA A 15 -1.14 8.12 -2.15
CA ALA A 15 -2.03 8.95 -1.35
C ALA A 15 -2.53 10.19 -2.11
N SER A 16 -1.71 10.78 -2.99
CA SER A 16 -2.14 11.85 -3.88
C SER A 16 -3.26 11.41 -4.82
N GLN A 17 -3.17 10.19 -5.36
CA GLN A 17 -4.21 9.65 -6.25
C GLN A 17 -5.50 9.32 -5.50
N VAL A 18 -5.40 8.79 -4.27
CA VAL A 18 -6.59 8.61 -3.40
C VAL A 18 -7.23 9.96 -3.11
N ALA A 19 -6.46 10.99 -2.75
CA ALA A 19 -6.99 12.32 -2.50
C ALA A 19 -7.69 12.90 -3.74
N ARG A 20 -7.10 12.75 -4.93
CA ARG A 20 -7.72 13.15 -6.20
C ARG A 20 -9.02 12.39 -6.45
N ARG A 21 -9.02 11.06 -6.29
CA ARG A 21 -10.24 10.25 -6.42
C ARG A 21 -11.36 10.74 -5.50
N LEU A 22 -11.04 11.15 -4.26
CA LEU A 22 -12.02 11.69 -3.33
C LEU A 22 -12.55 13.07 -3.77
N VAL A 23 -11.71 13.91 -4.35
CA VAL A 23 -12.13 15.19 -4.97
C VAL A 23 -13.06 14.93 -6.14
N ASP A 24 -12.72 13.98 -7.02
CA ASP A 24 -13.51 13.61 -8.20
C ASP A 24 -14.90 13.05 -7.82
N LEU A 25 -14.97 12.33 -6.69
CA LEU A 25 -16.26 11.85 -6.14
C LEU A 25 -17.15 13.01 -5.66
N GLY A 26 -16.57 14.01 -5.05
CA GLY A 26 -17.21 15.30 -4.72
C GLY A 26 -18.54 15.21 -3.99
N ASP A 27 -19.35 16.22 -4.19
CA ASP A 27 -20.65 16.38 -3.53
C ASP A 27 -21.66 15.26 -3.87
N ASP A 28 -21.57 14.67 -5.05
CA ASP A 28 -22.42 13.54 -5.45
C ASP A 28 -22.25 12.33 -4.54
N ALA A 29 -21.04 12.14 -3.99
CA ALA A 29 -20.73 11.13 -2.99
C ALA A 29 -20.81 11.65 -1.55
N GLY A 30 -21.26 12.88 -1.34
CA GLY A 30 -21.34 13.54 -0.05
C GLY A 30 -19.99 14.00 0.50
N ILE A 31 -18.98 14.24 -0.37
CA ILE A 31 -17.67 14.77 0.00
C ILE A 31 -17.59 16.24 -0.40
N GLY A 32 -17.75 17.16 0.55
CA GLY A 32 -17.73 18.60 0.27
C GLY A 32 -16.35 19.22 0.34
N LYS A 33 -15.39 18.55 1.00
CA LYS A 33 -14.04 19.09 1.13
C LYS A 33 -13.02 17.99 1.33
N VAL A 34 -11.91 18.07 0.61
CA VAL A 34 -10.73 17.23 0.83
C VAL A 34 -9.57 18.11 1.31
N VAL A 35 -8.98 17.73 2.43
CA VAL A 35 -7.82 18.37 3.02
C VAL A 35 -6.66 17.41 2.99
N GLY A 36 -5.60 17.73 2.24
CA GLY A 36 -4.40 16.93 2.17
C GLY A 36 -3.32 17.45 3.10
N ILE A 37 -2.63 16.59 3.84
CA ILE A 37 -1.48 17.00 4.65
C ILE A 37 -0.23 16.20 4.31
N ASP A 38 0.90 16.90 4.28
CA ASP A 38 2.25 16.33 4.21
C ASP A 38 3.28 17.37 4.66
N THR A 39 4.52 16.97 4.89
CA THR A 39 5.64 17.85 5.20
C THR A 39 6.22 18.56 3.96
N ILE A 40 6.01 17.96 2.79
CA ILE A 40 6.44 18.48 1.49
C ILE A 40 5.23 18.67 0.59
N LEU A 41 5.35 19.63 -0.34
CA LEU A 41 4.31 19.86 -1.35
C LEU A 41 4.26 18.65 -2.30
N PRO A 42 3.06 18.09 -2.58
CA PRO A 42 2.92 17.08 -3.63
C PRO A 42 3.34 17.61 -5.01
N ASP A 43 3.97 16.76 -5.81
CA ASP A 43 4.26 17.06 -7.22
C ASP A 43 3.00 16.96 -8.09
N ALA A 44 1.96 16.30 -7.59
CA ALA A 44 0.69 16.15 -8.29
C ALA A 44 -0.15 17.43 -8.25
N ASP A 45 -1.00 17.59 -9.26
CA ASP A 45 -2.01 18.63 -9.28
C ASP A 45 -2.94 18.52 -8.06
N LEU A 46 -3.12 19.63 -7.35
CA LEU A 46 -3.91 19.76 -6.13
C LEU A 46 -5.31 20.36 -6.38
N ASP A 47 -5.72 20.47 -7.65
CA ASP A 47 -6.99 21.12 -7.98
C ASP A 47 -8.16 20.44 -7.22
N GLY A 48 -8.97 21.27 -6.56
CA GLY A 48 -10.07 20.80 -5.70
C GLY A 48 -9.68 20.30 -4.30
N MET A 49 -8.38 20.17 -3.97
CA MET A 49 -7.92 19.76 -2.64
C MET A 49 -7.24 20.92 -1.91
N LYS A 50 -7.61 21.14 -0.65
CA LYS A 50 -6.88 22.08 0.22
C LYS A 50 -5.62 21.42 0.77
N PHE A 51 -4.43 21.87 0.39
CA PHE A 51 -3.18 21.38 0.98
C PHE A 51 -2.83 22.18 2.24
N VAL A 52 -2.46 21.47 3.30
CA VAL A 52 -1.92 22.03 4.54
C VAL A 52 -0.57 21.40 4.83
N ARG A 53 0.49 22.22 4.81
CA ARG A 53 1.82 21.74 5.17
C ARG A 53 1.90 21.46 6.66
N ALA A 54 1.86 20.19 7.05
CA ALA A 54 1.89 19.76 8.45
C ALA A 54 2.61 18.42 8.60
N ASP A 55 3.33 18.28 9.71
CA ASP A 55 3.94 17.02 10.09
C ASP A 55 2.97 16.27 11.03
N VAL A 56 2.53 15.08 10.61
CA VAL A 56 1.60 14.24 11.37
C VAL A 56 2.14 13.85 12.75
N ARG A 57 3.46 13.89 12.94
CA ARG A 57 4.13 13.61 14.22
C ARG A 57 3.99 14.75 15.24
N THR A 58 3.48 15.88 14.84
CA THR A 58 3.39 17.09 15.71
C THR A 58 1.95 17.36 16.16
N PRO A 59 1.75 18.08 17.26
CA PRO A 59 0.41 18.47 17.73
C PRO A 59 -0.37 19.36 16.74
N VAL A 60 0.28 19.88 15.70
CA VAL A 60 -0.35 20.71 14.66
C VAL A 60 -1.51 19.99 13.99
N ILE A 61 -1.43 18.66 13.88
CA ILE A 61 -2.51 17.85 13.29
C ILE A 61 -3.85 18.06 14.00
N GLY A 62 -3.86 18.20 15.33
CA GLY A 62 -5.08 18.48 16.09
C GLY A 62 -5.69 19.84 15.78
N LYS A 63 -4.85 20.85 15.48
CA LYS A 63 -5.34 22.18 15.04
C LYS A 63 -5.94 22.10 13.64
N VAL A 64 -5.31 21.32 12.73
CA VAL A 64 -5.84 21.14 11.38
C VAL A 64 -7.22 20.48 11.44
N ILE A 65 -7.36 19.39 12.21
CA ILE A 65 -8.66 18.69 12.38
C ILE A 65 -9.73 19.66 12.88
N ALA A 66 -9.43 20.48 13.90
CA ALA A 66 -10.38 21.40 14.49
C ALA A 66 -10.72 22.60 13.58
N VAL A 67 -9.74 23.19 12.92
CA VAL A 67 -9.95 24.39 12.05
C VAL A 67 -10.70 24.02 10.77
N GLU A 68 -10.46 22.82 10.24
CA GLU A 68 -11.09 22.37 8.99
C GLU A 68 -12.41 21.62 9.23
N ASP A 69 -12.83 21.43 10.49
CA ASP A 69 -14.03 20.64 10.87
C ASP A 69 -14.01 19.23 10.29
N VAL A 70 -12.85 18.56 10.38
CA VAL A 70 -12.66 17.21 9.83
C VAL A 70 -13.56 16.19 10.54
N ASP A 71 -14.38 15.48 9.80
CA ASP A 71 -15.21 14.36 10.29
C ASP A 71 -14.69 12.98 9.87
N THR A 72 -13.92 12.91 8.78
CA THR A 72 -13.40 11.66 8.20
C THR A 72 -11.88 11.77 7.99
N VAL A 73 -11.14 10.79 8.47
CA VAL A 73 -9.67 10.73 8.32
C VAL A 73 -9.29 9.52 7.49
N VAL A 74 -8.51 9.73 6.42
CA VAL A 74 -7.88 8.69 5.60
C VAL A 74 -6.38 8.72 5.87
N HIS A 75 -5.88 7.74 6.62
CA HIS A 75 -4.47 7.69 7.02
C HIS A 75 -3.68 6.79 6.07
N LEU A 76 -2.90 7.42 5.17
CA LEU A 76 -2.09 6.76 4.15
C LEU A 76 -0.58 7.01 4.33
N ASP A 77 -0.19 7.77 5.36
CA ASP A 77 1.23 8.05 5.63
C ASP A 77 1.92 6.90 6.39
N VAL A 78 1.63 5.67 5.99
CA VAL A 78 2.18 4.43 6.54
C VAL A 78 2.85 3.67 5.40
N ASN A 79 4.11 4.00 5.15
CA ASN A 79 4.81 3.57 3.95
C ASN A 79 6.14 2.86 4.25
N PRO A 80 6.58 1.95 3.36
CA PRO A 80 7.96 1.46 3.40
C PRO A 80 8.95 2.62 3.30
N PRO A 81 10.17 2.49 3.86
CA PRO A 81 11.21 3.50 3.70
C PRO A 81 11.46 3.79 2.21
N GLN A 82 11.38 5.05 1.83
CA GLN A 82 11.65 5.53 0.47
C GLN A 82 12.91 6.40 0.44
N ARG A 83 13.62 6.42 -0.71
CA ARG A 83 14.78 7.31 -0.89
C ARG A 83 14.34 8.77 -0.79
N GLY A 84 15.07 9.55 0.00
CA GLY A 84 14.84 10.99 0.12
C GLY A 84 13.71 11.41 1.07
N ARG A 85 12.94 10.47 1.63
CA ARG A 85 11.96 10.78 2.69
C ARG A 85 12.52 10.39 4.06
N ILE A 86 12.44 11.33 5.01
CA ILE A 86 12.64 11.04 6.43
C ILE A 86 11.43 10.18 6.82
N GLY A 87 11.63 8.88 6.94
CA GLY A 87 10.55 7.97 7.18
C GLY A 87 11.03 6.73 7.94
N GLY A 88 10.22 5.77 8.00
CA GLY A 88 10.42 4.56 8.76
C GLY A 88 9.59 4.61 10.03
N LYS A 89 10.04 3.94 11.07
CA LYS A 89 9.27 3.74 12.30
C LYS A 89 8.74 5.04 12.92
N GLU A 90 9.51 6.12 12.91
CA GLU A 90 9.09 7.39 13.49
C GLU A 90 7.88 7.98 12.77
N LEU A 91 7.90 8.02 11.46
CA LEU A 91 6.76 8.51 10.68
C LEU A 91 5.56 7.58 10.81
N ASN A 92 5.76 6.30 10.57
CA ASN A 92 4.68 5.31 10.59
C ASN A 92 4.02 5.20 11.97
N VAL A 93 4.81 4.97 13.02
CA VAL A 93 4.28 4.64 14.36
C VAL A 93 3.99 5.90 15.15
N ILE A 94 4.94 6.83 15.28
CA ILE A 94 4.73 8.05 16.08
C ILE A 94 3.72 8.96 15.39
N GLY A 95 3.77 9.07 14.05
CA GLY A 95 2.79 9.82 13.27
C GLY A 95 1.37 9.30 13.51
N THR A 96 1.17 7.98 13.42
CA THR A 96 -0.13 7.37 13.72
C THR A 96 -0.58 7.64 15.16
N MET A 97 0.33 7.51 16.14
CA MET A 97 -0.02 7.79 17.55
C MET A 97 -0.49 9.22 17.74
N GLN A 98 0.19 10.20 17.15
CA GLN A 98 -0.19 11.61 17.25
C GLN A 98 -1.51 11.91 16.55
N LEU A 99 -1.72 11.33 15.36
CA LEU A 99 -2.99 11.43 14.63
C LEU A 99 -4.14 10.87 15.44
N LEU A 100 -4.01 9.66 15.98
CA LEU A 100 -5.04 9.03 16.83
C LEU A 100 -5.29 9.83 18.12
N ALA A 101 -4.26 10.42 18.73
CA ALA A 101 -4.42 11.29 19.86
C ALA A 101 -5.16 12.59 19.51
N ALA A 102 -4.96 13.13 18.31
CA ALA A 102 -5.72 14.26 17.80
C ALA A 102 -7.19 13.89 17.54
N CYS A 103 -7.45 12.76 16.89
CA CYS A 103 -8.80 12.22 16.70
C CYS A 103 -9.51 11.93 18.04
N GLN A 104 -8.78 11.44 19.04
CA GLN A 104 -9.32 11.18 20.39
C GLN A 104 -9.83 12.46 21.07
N ARG A 105 -9.16 13.57 20.83
CA ARG A 105 -9.55 14.88 21.39
C ARG A 105 -10.58 15.62 20.56
N SER A 106 -10.71 15.27 19.29
CA SER A 106 -11.70 15.87 18.40
C SER A 106 -13.10 15.33 18.70
N GLY A 107 -14.07 16.23 18.79
CA GLY A 107 -15.50 15.87 18.86
C GLY A 107 -16.13 15.64 17.47
N THR A 108 -15.43 16.00 16.39
CA THR A 108 -15.98 15.96 15.02
C THR A 108 -15.63 14.66 14.28
N VAL A 109 -14.48 14.04 14.55
CA VAL A 109 -14.05 12.83 13.85
C VAL A 109 -14.92 11.63 14.21
N GLY A 110 -15.72 11.18 13.26
CA GLY A 110 -16.61 10.02 13.35
C GLY A 110 -16.16 8.84 12.47
N LYS A 111 -15.14 9.02 11.59
CA LYS A 111 -14.66 7.95 10.72
C LYS A 111 -13.13 7.99 10.54
N LEU A 112 -12.51 6.79 10.54
CA LEU A 112 -11.09 6.59 10.25
C LEU A 112 -10.92 5.45 9.24
N VAL A 113 -10.31 5.74 8.10
CA VAL A 113 -9.87 4.74 7.11
C VAL A 113 -8.36 4.61 7.20
N LEU A 114 -7.86 3.43 7.57
CA LEU A 114 -6.44 3.13 7.63
C LEU A 114 -5.98 2.41 6.36
N GLY A 115 -5.04 3.00 5.64
CA GLY A 115 -4.24 2.30 4.64
C GLY A 115 -3.18 1.43 5.30
N SER A 116 -3.49 0.16 5.45
CA SER A 116 -2.58 -0.87 5.94
C SER A 116 -2.04 -1.69 4.78
N SER A 117 -1.24 -2.69 5.06
CA SER A 117 -0.63 -3.55 4.05
C SER A 117 -0.70 -5.03 4.45
N ALA A 118 -0.85 -5.90 3.46
CA ALA A 118 -0.66 -7.33 3.64
C ALA A 118 0.73 -7.69 4.20
N ALA A 119 1.69 -6.74 4.21
CA ALA A 119 2.97 -6.90 4.88
C ALA A 119 2.85 -7.21 6.38
N VAL A 120 1.73 -6.87 7.01
CA VAL A 120 1.41 -7.24 8.40
C VAL A 120 1.59 -8.73 8.69
N TYR A 121 1.34 -9.58 7.71
CA TYR A 121 1.48 -11.04 7.84
C TYR A 121 2.93 -11.52 7.81
N GLY A 122 3.84 -10.71 7.27
CA GLY A 122 5.22 -11.12 7.00
C GLY A 122 5.34 -12.05 5.80
N SER A 123 6.49 -12.73 5.69
CA SER A 123 6.72 -13.82 4.71
C SER A 123 7.72 -14.80 5.31
N SER A 124 7.35 -16.08 5.40
CA SER A 124 8.09 -17.12 6.12
C SER A 124 7.79 -18.50 5.51
N PRO A 125 8.71 -19.47 5.62
CA PRO A 125 8.51 -20.81 5.08
C PRO A 125 7.41 -21.63 5.81
N ARG A 126 6.88 -21.11 6.92
CA ARG A 126 5.82 -21.74 7.72
C ARG A 126 4.47 -21.06 7.55
N ASP A 127 4.36 -20.14 6.60
CA ASP A 127 3.15 -19.38 6.37
C ASP A 127 2.08 -20.26 5.67
N PRO A 128 0.80 -19.97 5.90
CA PRO A 128 -0.28 -20.63 5.17
C PRO A 128 -0.22 -20.29 3.68
N ALA A 129 -0.96 -21.04 2.89
CA ALA A 129 -1.09 -20.77 1.47
C ALA A 129 -1.69 -19.38 1.18
N MET A 130 -2.67 -18.97 2.00
CA MET A 130 -3.30 -17.66 1.97
C MET A 130 -3.55 -17.19 3.40
N PHE A 131 -3.47 -15.87 3.61
CA PHE A 131 -3.78 -15.24 4.89
C PHE A 131 -5.18 -14.65 4.86
N ASN A 132 -5.97 -14.93 5.86
CA ASN A 132 -7.22 -14.23 6.13
C ASN A 132 -7.05 -13.22 7.28
N GLU A 133 -8.02 -12.35 7.47
CA GLU A 133 -7.95 -11.26 8.45
C GLU A 133 -7.93 -11.74 9.90
N SER A 134 -8.45 -12.93 10.18
CA SER A 134 -8.45 -13.54 11.52
C SER A 134 -7.05 -14.01 11.95
N LEU A 135 -6.15 -14.22 11.01
CA LEU A 135 -4.76 -14.51 11.31
C LEU A 135 -4.13 -13.21 11.82
N ALA A 136 -4.04 -13.12 13.14
CA ALA A 136 -3.35 -11.99 13.79
C ALA A 136 -1.93 -11.86 13.24
N ALA A 137 -1.47 -10.62 13.14
CA ALA A 137 -0.08 -10.34 12.83
C ALA A 137 0.83 -11.21 13.69
N ARG A 138 1.54 -12.14 13.07
CA ARG A 138 2.33 -13.12 13.81
C ARG A 138 3.43 -12.43 14.59
N ASN A 139 3.65 -12.90 15.84
CA ASN A 139 4.75 -12.51 16.71
C ASN A 139 6.16 -12.69 16.09
N GLY A 140 6.27 -13.04 14.80
CA GLY A 140 7.50 -13.29 14.07
C GLY A 140 8.04 -12.11 13.25
N VAL A 141 7.28 -11.04 13.08
CA VAL A 141 7.74 -9.83 12.37
C VAL A 141 8.55 -8.97 13.34
N ARG A 142 9.89 -9.09 13.27
CA ARG A 142 10.79 -8.52 14.27
C ARG A 142 11.41 -7.17 13.87
N SER A 143 11.31 -6.77 12.60
CA SER A 143 11.98 -5.55 12.10
C SER A 143 11.36 -5.06 10.80
N GLY A 144 11.67 -3.79 10.46
CA GLY A 144 11.30 -3.16 9.22
C GLY A 144 9.82 -2.80 9.10
N PHE A 145 9.41 -2.41 7.92
CA PHE A 145 8.06 -1.95 7.63
C PHE A 145 6.93 -2.89 8.11
N PRO A 146 7.01 -4.23 7.96
CA PRO A 146 6.00 -5.13 8.51
C PRO A 146 5.79 -4.99 10.02
N LYS A 147 6.86 -4.73 10.78
CA LYS A 147 6.74 -4.47 12.23
C LYS A 147 6.02 -3.15 12.51
N ASP A 148 6.35 -2.10 11.76
CA ASP A 148 5.72 -0.80 11.91
C ASP A 148 4.20 -0.91 11.67
N ILE A 149 3.76 -1.63 10.62
CA ILE A 149 2.34 -1.89 10.33
C ILE A 149 1.64 -2.62 11.48
N VAL A 150 2.28 -3.64 12.06
CA VAL A 150 1.73 -4.36 13.22
C VAL A 150 1.51 -3.42 14.40
N GLU A 151 2.48 -2.56 14.69
CA GLU A 151 2.38 -1.55 15.74
C GLU A 151 1.27 -0.53 15.44
N VAL A 152 1.20 0.00 14.21
CA VAL A 152 0.16 0.92 13.74
C VAL A 152 -1.24 0.32 13.95
N GLU A 153 -1.49 -0.89 13.43
CA GLU A 153 -2.79 -1.54 13.63
C GLU A 153 -3.10 -1.82 15.10
N SER A 154 -2.10 -2.07 15.93
CA SER A 154 -2.30 -2.23 17.37
C SER A 154 -2.78 -0.93 18.03
N TYR A 155 -2.22 0.22 17.64
CA TYR A 155 -2.68 1.53 18.11
C TYR A 155 -4.09 1.84 17.63
N VAL A 156 -4.41 1.54 16.36
CA VAL A 156 -5.77 1.73 15.80
C VAL A 156 -6.78 0.85 16.55
N ARG A 157 -6.47 -0.43 16.83
CA ARG A 157 -7.32 -1.29 17.68
C ARG A 157 -7.48 -0.74 19.09
N GLY A 158 -6.42 -0.17 19.67
CA GLY A 158 -6.49 0.50 20.98
C GLY A 158 -7.39 1.75 20.93
N PHE A 159 -7.34 2.51 19.85
CA PHE A 159 -8.20 3.67 19.63
C PHE A 159 -9.67 3.24 19.46
N ALA A 160 -9.95 2.21 18.66
CA ALA A 160 -11.31 1.68 18.47
C ALA A 160 -12.01 1.32 19.80
N ARG A 161 -11.26 0.74 20.74
CA ARG A 161 -11.81 0.41 22.05
C ARG A 161 -12.14 1.64 22.92
N ARG A 162 -11.42 2.75 22.74
CA ARG A 162 -11.64 4.01 23.48
C ARG A 162 -12.70 4.91 22.82
N ARG A 163 -12.87 4.78 21.50
CA ARG A 163 -13.81 5.54 20.69
C ARG A 163 -14.67 4.57 19.86
N PRO A 164 -15.58 3.83 20.52
CA PRO A 164 -16.49 2.90 19.82
C PRO A 164 -17.51 3.61 18.93
N ASP A 165 -17.64 4.91 19.07
CA ASP A 165 -18.45 5.81 18.24
C ASP A 165 -17.80 6.09 16.87
N VAL A 166 -16.50 5.86 16.71
CA VAL A 166 -15.78 6.10 15.46
C VAL A 166 -15.80 4.84 14.59
N ILE A 167 -16.26 4.99 13.36
CA ILE A 167 -16.24 3.93 12.35
C ILE A 167 -14.81 3.76 11.84
N ILE A 168 -14.23 2.56 12.02
CA ILE A 168 -12.86 2.28 11.61
C ILE A 168 -12.83 1.20 10.54
N THR A 169 -12.30 1.56 9.38
CA THR A 169 -12.04 0.65 8.26
C THR A 169 -10.54 0.52 8.05
N THR A 170 -10.01 -0.71 8.10
CA THR A 170 -8.59 -1.00 7.83
C THR A 170 -8.47 -1.81 6.55
N ILE A 171 -7.77 -1.27 5.56
CA ILE A 171 -7.52 -1.94 4.27
C ILE A 171 -6.10 -2.49 4.25
N ARG A 172 -5.95 -3.80 4.32
CA ARG A 172 -4.67 -4.52 4.17
C ARG A 172 -4.42 -4.80 2.69
N ALA A 173 -3.97 -3.78 1.97
CA ALA A 173 -3.71 -3.91 0.55
C ALA A 173 -2.52 -4.86 0.27
N ALA A 174 -2.67 -5.72 -0.73
CA ALA A 174 -1.54 -6.37 -1.40
C ALA A 174 -0.66 -5.32 -2.07
N GLN A 175 0.33 -5.75 -2.86
CA GLN A 175 1.17 -4.78 -3.57
C GLN A 175 0.35 -4.05 -4.64
N VAL A 176 0.08 -2.75 -4.43
CA VAL A 176 -0.48 -1.91 -5.49
C VAL A 176 0.60 -1.77 -6.57
N LEU A 177 0.33 -2.33 -7.74
CA LEU A 177 1.30 -2.40 -8.83
C LEU A 177 0.84 -1.52 -10.00
N HIS A 178 1.47 -0.35 -10.13
CA HIS A 178 1.21 0.61 -11.21
C HIS A 178 2.48 1.43 -11.48
N ALA A 179 2.60 1.97 -12.70
CA ALA A 179 3.77 2.78 -13.08
C ALA A 179 3.93 4.05 -12.24
N ASP A 180 2.81 4.68 -11.88
CA ASP A 180 2.79 5.94 -11.14
C ASP A 180 2.77 5.74 -9.62
N VAL A 181 2.76 4.49 -9.13
CA VAL A 181 2.81 4.19 -7.69
C VAL A 181 4.18 3.70 -7.31
N GLU A 182 4.91 4.51 -6.56
CA GLU A 182 6.23 4.12 -6.09
C GLU A 182 6.15 3.02 -5.03
N SER A 183 6.83 1.91 -5.28
CA SER A 183 6.98 0.82 -4.32
C SER A 183 8.28 0.06 -4.52
N PRO A 184 8.82 -0.60 -3.48
CA PRO A 184 10.02 -1.42 -3.62
C PRO A 184 9.87 -2.53 -4.67
N LEU A 185 8.67 -3.12 -4.80
CA LEU A 185 8.42 -4.18 -5.78
C LEU A 185 8.32 -3.63 -7.21
N ARG A 186 7.66 -2.48 -7.40
CA ARG A 186 7.65 -1.78 -8.70
C ARG A 186 9.07 -1.47 -9.16
N ASN A 187 9.91 -0.95 -8.26
CA ASN A 187 11.31 -0.64 -8.57
C ASN A 187 12.12 -1.91 -8.88
N TYR A 188 11.87 -3.01 -8.17
CA TYR A 188 12.47 -4.31 -8.46
C TYR A 188 12.09 -4.78 -9.89
N PHE A 189 10.81 -4.76 -10.26
CA PHE A 189 10.34 -5.16 -11.59
C PHE A 189 10.77 -4.23 -12.73
N SER A 190 11.13 -3.00 -12.42
CA SER A 190 11.65 -2.04 -13.43
C SER A 190 13.11 -2.32 -13.80
N ASN A 191 13.84 -3.15 -13.04
CA ASN A 191 15.22 -3.49 -13.40
C ASN A 191 15.26 -4.35 -14.67
N PRO A 192 16.33 -4.24 -15.47
CA PRO A 192 16.47 -5.03 -16.70
C PRO A 192 16.64 -6.53 -16.44
N VAL A 193 17.13 -6.89 -15.25
CA VAL A 193 17.37 -8.26 -14.78
C VAL A 193 16.88 -8.39 -13.37
N LEU A 194 16.23 -9.51 -13.02
CA LEU A 194 15.64 -9.73 -11.72
C LEU A 194 16.42 -10.78 -10.92
N PRO A 195 17.14 -10.40 -9.86
CA PRO A 195 17.79 -11.38 -8.98
C PRO A 195 16.74 -12.19 -8.21
N SER A 196 16.83 -13.51 -8.25
CA SER A 196 15.93 -14.42 -7.54
C SER A 196 16.71 -15.35 -6.59
N VAL A 197 16.04 -15.90 -5.60
CA VAL A 197 16.66 -16.87 -4.68
C VAL A 197 16.63 -18.25 -5.31
N LEU A 198 17.78 -18.88 -5.47
CA LEU A 198 17.89 -20.22 -6.05
C LEU A 198 17.03 -21.23 -5.28
N GLY A 199 16.20 -21.98 -6.01
CA GLY A 199 15.29 -22.99 -5.44
C GLY A 199 13.97 -22.43 -4.90
N PHE A 200 13.68 -21.13 -5.10
CA PHE A 200 12.43 -20.51 -4.68
C PHE A 200 11.73 -19.84 -5.87
N ASP A 201 10.41 -20.03 -5.93
CA ASP A 201 9.53 -19.36 -6.90
C ASP A 201 8.28 -18.85 -6.16
N PRO A 202 8.39 -17.67 -5.50
CA PRO A 202 7.38 -17.18 -4.58
C PRO A 202 6.09 -16.78 -5.30
N ARG A 203 4.96 -17.00 -4.62
CA ARG A 203 3.64 -16.52 -5.03
C ARG A 203 3.49 -15.05 -4.68
N LEU A 204 3.18 -14.25 -5.67
CA LEU A 204 2.92 -12.82 -5.55
C LEU A 204 1.46 -12.54 -5.87
N GLN A 205 0.89 -11.56 -5.22
CA GLN A 205 -0.46 -11.08 -5.46
C GLN A 205 -0.44 -9.56 -5.54
N PHE A 206 -1.20 -9.03 -6.47
CA PHE A 206 -1.22 -7.60 -6.78
C PHE A 206 -2.63 -7.04 -6.63
N LEU A 207 -2.69 -5.75 -6.40
CA LEU A 207 -3.91 -4.96 -6.47
C LEU A 207 -3.71 -3.89 -7.55
N SER A 208 -4.68 -3.74 -8.45
CA SER A 208 -4.64 -2.66 -9.43
C SER A 208 -4.80 -1.31 -8.75
N LEU A 209 -4.28 -0.25 -9.37
CA LEU A 209 -4.47 1.10 -8.85
C LEU A 209 -5.96 1.48 -8.89
N THR A 210 -6.66 1.15 -9.96
CA THR A 210 -8.09 1.43 -10.12
C THR A 210 -8.91 0.80 -8.99
N ASP A 211 -8.71 -0.49 -8.71
CA ASP A 211 -9.39 -1.17 -7.61
C ASP A 211 -9.01 -0.58 -6.25
N ALA A 212 -7.74 -0.25 -6.05
CA ALA A 212 -7.29 0.37 -4.81
C ALA A 212 -8.00 1.73 -4.57
N LEU A 213 -8.05 2.60 -5.58
CA LEU A 213 -8.73 3.90 -5.48
C LEU A 213 -10.21 3.75 -5.19
N GLU A 214 -10.85 2.77 -5.83
CA GLU A 214 -12.27 2.51 -5.62
C GLU A 214 -12.56 1.98 -4.21
N ILE A 215 -11.75 1.04 -3.70
CA ILE A 215 -11.86 0.51 -2.33
C ILE A 215 -11.73 1.64 -1.30
N PHE A 216 -10.74 2.53 -1.45
CA PHE A 216 -10.57 3.67 -0.52
C PHE A 216 -11.70 4.68 -0.66
N GLY A 217 -12.19 4.96 -1.88
CA GLY A 217 -13.35 5.80 -2.13
C GLY A 217 -14.60 5.25 -1.41
N GLN A 218 -14.91 3.97 -1.59
CA GLN A 218 -16.03 3.31 -0.93
C GLN A 218 -15.88 3.26 0.59
N ALA A 219 -14.67 3.06 1.10
CA ALA A 219 -14.41 3.09 2.54
C ALA A 219 -14.70 4.47 3.16
N VAL A 220 -14.50 5.56 2.40
CA VAL A 220 -14.88 6.92 2.83
C VAL A 220 -16.39 7.13 2.74
N VAL A 221 -17.00 6.76 1.63
CA VAL A 221 -18.42 7.03 1.36
C VAL A 221 -19.34 6.16 2.21
N HIS A 222 -19.03 4.89 2.37
CA HIS A 222 -19.87 3.92 3.08
C HIS A 222 -19.30 3.56 4.45
N ASP A 223 -20.18 3.23 5.38
CA ASP A 223 -19.82 2.77 6.71
C ASP A 223 -19.52 1.27 6.66
N ARG A 224 -18.24 0.95 6.56
CA ARG A 224 -17.73 -0.42 6.44
C ARG A 224 -16.71 -0.70 7.56
N PRO A 225 -17.16 -0.83 8.83
CA PRO A 225 -16.24 -1.12 9.93
C PRO A 225 -15.63 -2.50 9.79
N GLY A 226 -14.32 -2.60 10.01
CA GLY A 226 -13.62 -3.88 9.95
C GLY A 226 -12.21 -3.78 9.38
N THR A 227 -11.61 -4.95 9.21
CA THR A 227 -10.32 -5.11 8.54
C THR A 227 -10.53 -5.99 7.31
N PHE A 228 -10.00 -5.57 6.17
CA PHE A 228 -10.23 -6.22 4.89
C PHE A 228 -8.92 -6.38 4.13
N ASN A 229 -8.64 -7.59 3.68
CA ASN A 229 -7.58 -7.84 2.73
C ASN A 229 -8.03 -7.40 1.34
N ALA A 230 -7.21 -6.64 0.64
CA ALA A 230 -7.51 -6.15 -0.70
C ALA A 230 -6.43 -6.61 -1.69
N ALA A 231 -6.83 -7.39 -2.68
CA ALA A 231 -5.97 -7.91 -3.75
C ALA A 231 -6.83 -8.33 -4.95
N GLY A 232 -6.26 -8.29 -6.14
CA GLY A 232 -6.84 -8.93 -7.32
C GLY A 232 -6.79 -10.46 -7.20
N ASP A 233 -7.71 -11.12 -7.87
CA ASP A 233 -7.80 -12.58 -7.86
C ASP A 233 -6.56 -13.28 -8.39
N GLY A 234 -6.35 -14.50 -7.91
CA GLY A 234 -5.26 -15.34 -8.31
C GLY A 234 -3.91 -14.93 -7.71
N VAL A 235 -2.89 -15.68 -8.05
CA VAL A 235 -1.49 -15.43 -7.67
C VAL A 235 -0.61 -15.62 -8.89
N VAL A 236 0.50 -14.90 -8.93
CA VAL A 236 1.50 -14.98 -9.99
C VAL A 236 2.81 -15.45 -9.38
N LEU A 237 3.43 -16.49 -9.95
CA LEU A 237 4.78 -16.90 -9.55
C LEU A 237 5.81 -15.88 -10.04
N LEU A 238 6.89 -15.70 -9.30
CA LEU A 238 7.95 -14.76 -9.69
C LEU A 238 8.52 -15.10 -11.09
N SER A 239 8.64 -16.38 -11.42
CA SER A 239 9.08 -16.84 -12.76
C SER A 239 8.09 -16.45 -13.86
N GLN A 240 6.78 -16.51 -13.58
CA GLN A 240 5.73 -16.06 -14.49
C GLN A 240 5.77 -14.54 -14.66
N ALA A 241 5.91 -13.80 -13.56
CA ALA A 241 6.04 -12.34 -13.59
C ALA A 241 7.24 -11.90 -14.42
N ALA A 242 8.41 -12.50 -14.19
CA ALA A 242 9.62 -12.20 -14.95
C ALA A 242 9.46 -12.43 -16.46
N ARG A 243 8.80 -13.53 -16.83
CA ARG A 243 8.52 -13.86 -18.24
C ARG A 243 7.59 -12.84 -18.88
N ARG A 244 6.50 -12.44 -18.22
CA ARG A 244 5.55 -11.43 -18.71
C ARG A 244 6.19 -10.07 -18.87
N LEU A 245 7.07 -9.70 -17.93
CA LEU A 245 7.84 -8.47 -17.98
C LEU A 245 8.99 -8.51 -19.02
N GLY A 246 9.27 -9.67 -19.62
CA GLY A 246 10.41 -9.86 -20.51
C GLY A 246 11.76 -9.66 -19.80
N ARG A 247 11.84 -9.96 -18.50
CA ARG A 247 13.02 -9.77 -17.64
C ARG A 247 13.63 -11.12 -17.28
N PRO A 248 14.93 -11.38 -17.57
CA PRO A 248 15.57 -12.60 -17.14
C PRO A 248 15.71 -12.67 -15.62
N LEU A 249 15.46 -13.86 -15.05
CA LEU A 249 15.77 -14.16 -13.66
C LEU A 249 17.23 -14.58 -13.53
N VAL A 250 17.93 -14.03 -12.54
CA VAL A 250 19.27 -14.46 -12.16
C VAL A 250 19.20 -15.12 -10.78
N PRO A 251 19.21 -16.46 -10.72
CA PRO A 251 19.16 -17.18 -9.47
C PRO A 251 20.48 -17.03 -8.72
N MET A 252 20.40 -16.65 -7.45
CA MET A 252 21.54 -16.47 -6.54
C MET A 252 21.37 -17.37 -5.32
N PRO A 253 22.46 -17.93 -4.76
CA PRO A 253 22.41 -18.72 -3.54
C PRO A 253 21.76 -17.94 -2.40
N ARG A 254 20.94 -18.61 -1.59
CA ARG A 254 20.27 -17.99 -0.44
C ARG A 254 21.24 -17.39 0.56
N LEU A 255 22.36 -18.09 0.81
CA LEU A 255 23.48 -17.55 1.60
C LEU A 255 24.16 -16.42 0.79
N GLY A 256 24.08 -15.21 1.31
CA GLY A 256 24.64 -14.03 0.65
C GLY A 256 23.72 -13.33 -0.35
N PHE A 257 22.53 -13.87 -0.64
CA PHE A 257 21.57 -13.22 -1.56
C PHE A 257 21.33 -11.75 -1.20
N ALA A 258 21.01 -11.47 0.07
CA ALA A 258 20.73 -10.11 0.51
C ALA A 258 21.88 -9.14 0.23
N SER A 259 23.13 -9.58 0.32
CA SER A 259 24.30 -8.75 0.05
C SER A 259 24.61 -8.66 -1.44
N ALA A 260 24.58 -9.78 -2.16
CA ALA A 260 24.89 -9.85 -3.57
C ALA A 260 23.78 -9.17 -4.43
N ALA A 261 22.52 -9.50 -4.18
CA ALA A 261 21.39 -8.89 -4.87
C ALA A 261 21.31 -7.38 -4.59
N ARG A 262 21.57 -6.96 -3.35
CA ARG A 262 21.60 -5.54 -3.01
C ARG A 262 22.71 -4.79 -3.74
N ARG A 263 23.91 -5.36 -3.84
CA ARG A 263 25.01 -4.76 -4.62
C ARG A 263 24.67 -4.69 -6.09
N PHE A 264 24.12 -5.76 -6.65
CA PHE A 264 23.73 -5.86 -8.04
C PHE A 264 22.64 -4.84 -8.40
N VAL A 265 21.57 -4.77 -7.60
CA VAL A 265 20.45 -3.87 -7.84
C VAL A 265 20.82 -2.40 -7.56
N ARG A 266 21.73 -2.14 -6.58
CA ARG A 266 22.26 -0.79 -6.35
C ARG A 266 23.07 -0.26 -7.51
N ALA A 267 23.83 -1.12 -8.19
CA ALA A 267 24.54 -0.75 -9.41
C ALA A 267 23.59 -0.34 -10.54
N MET A 268 22.33 -0.80 -10.50
CA MET A 268 21.24 -0.41 -11.41
C MET A 268 20.34 0.71 -10.85
N GLY A 269 20.75 1.36 -9.74
CA GLY A 269 20.00 2.48 -9.16
C GLY A 269 18.82 2.12 -8.25
N SER A 270 18.57 0.82 -8.00
CA SER A 270 17.49 0.33 -7.14
C SER A 270 18.01 -0.19 -5.78
N ASP A 271 17.11 -0.55 -4.86
CA ASP A 271 17.45 -1.23 -3.60
C ASP A 271 16.46 -2.37 -3.31
N ILE A 272 16.91 -3.41 -2.64
CA ILE A 272 16.07 -4.51 -2.15
C ILE A 272 16.06 -4.44 -0.62
N PRO A 273 15.03 -3.85 -0.01
CA PRO A 273 14.89 -3.85 1.43
C PRO A 273 14.64 -5.27 1.97
N PRO A 274 14.94 -5.53 3.26
CA PRO A 274 14.80 -6.86 3.86
C PRO A 274 13.42 -7.50 3.70
N ASP A 275 12.38 -6.69 3.71
CA ASP A 275 10.99 -7.15 3.57
C ASP A 275 10.69 -7.63 2.16
N LEU A 276 11.17 -6.91 1.16
CA LEU A 276 11.08 -7.33 -0.23
C LEU A 276 11.88 -8.62 -0.47
N HIS A 277 13.07 -8.74 0.12
CA HIS A 277 13.83 -9.99 0.06
C HIS A 277 13.03 -11.19 0.59
N ARG A 278 12.34 -11.04 1.73
CA ARG A 278 11.50 -12.11 2.28
C ARG A 278 10.31 -12.42 1.38
N LEU A 279 9.66 -11.40 0.83
CA LEU A 279 8.57 -11.56 -0.13
C LEU A 279 9.04 -12.31 -1.39
N LEU A 280 10.20 -11.94 -1.94
CA LEU A 280 10.82 -12.60 -3.10
C LEU A 280 11.38 -13.99 -2.80
N THR A 281 11.40 -14.43 -1.54
CA THR A 281 11.79 -15.78 -1.15
C THR A 281 10.57 -16.66 -0.88
N PHE A 282 9.65 -16.21 -0.03
CA PHE A 282 8.57 -17.04 0.51
C PHE A 282 7.20 -16.71 -0.08
N GLY A 283 7.07 -15.54 -0.72
CA GLY A 283 5.80 -15.07 -1.25
C GLY A 283 4.83 -14.60 -0.16
N ARG A 284 3.66 -14.18 -0.59
CA ARG A 284 2.50 -13.88 0.24
C ARG A 284 1.27 -13.79 -0.64
N ALA A 285 0.18 -14.41 -0.19
CA ALA A 285 -1.13 -14.27 -0.77
C ALA A 285 -2.17 -14.10 0.33
N VAL A 286 -3.22 -13.34 0.05
CA VAL A 286 -4.30 -13.04 1.00
C VAL A 286 -5.63 -13.53 0.46
N ASP A 287 -6.49 -13.98 1.35
CA ASP A 287 -7.89 -14.26 1.09
C ASP A 287 -8.67 -12.95 1.09
N THR A 288 -9.47 -12.73 0.07
CA THR A 288 -10.27 -11.52 -0.14
C THR A 288 -11.77 -11.75 0.03
N SER A 289 -12.17 -12.86 0.63
CA SER A 289 -13.60 -13.19 0.83
C SER A 289 -14.32 -12.11 1.65
N ALA A 290 -13.68 -11.61 2.72
CA ALA A 290 -14.27 -10.54 3.53
C ALA A 290 -14.44 -9.21 2.76
N LEU A 291 -13.56 -8.91 1.80
CA LEU A 291 -13.69 -7.76 0.92
C LEU A 291 -14.94 -7.88 0.04
N ARG A 292 -15.25 -9.06 -0.47
CA ARG A 292 -16.44 -9.30 -1.30
C ARG A 292 -17.72 -9.39 -0.47
N GLU A 293 -17.72 -10.23 0.54
CA GLU A 293 -18.93 -10.62 1.26
C GLU A 293 -19.38 -9.57 2.29
N VAL A 294 -18.44 -8.90 2.93
CA VAL A 294 -18.71 -7.95 4.03
C VAL A 294 -18.50 -6.51 3.60
N PHE A 295 -17.36 -6.21 2.98
CA PHE A 295 -17.12 -4.85 2.46
C PHE A 295 -17.96 -4.56 1.22
N GLY A 296 -18.26 -5.56 0.39
CA GLY A 296 -19.14 -5.46 -0.79
C GLY A 296 -18.40 -4.91 -2.02
N TYR A 297 -17.10 -5.22 -2.17
CA TYR A 297 -16.34 -4.86 -3.35
C TYR A 297 -15.65 -6.10 -3.95
N GLU A 298 -15.79 -6.27 -5.25
CA GLU A 298 -15.11 -7.29 -6.03
C GLU A 298 -14.07 -6.63 -6.93
N PRO A 299 -12.76 -6.96 -6.78
CA PRO A 299 -11.73 -6.42 -7.64
C PRO A 299 -11.98 -6.72 -9.10
N THR A 300 -11.82 -5.72 -9.95
CA THR A 300 -12.11 -5.81 -11.39
C THR A 300 -11.00 -6.49 -12.16
N LEU A 301 -9.76 -6.40 -11.68
CA LEU A 301 -8.58 -7.02 -12.30
C LEU A 301 -8.02 -8.13 -11.42
N THR A 302 -7.66 -9.23 -12.07
CA THR A 302 -6.86 -10.29 -11.43
C THR A 302 -5.42 -9.82 -11.21
N SER A 303 -4.68 -10.50 -10.34
CA SER A 303 -3.24 -10.26 -10.14
C SER A 303 -2.45 -10.39 -11.46
N GLU A 304 -2.86 -11.28 -12.34
CA GLU A 304 -2.25 -11.48 -13.66
C GLU A 304 -2.51 -10.30 -14.58
N GLN A 305 -3.76 -9.83 -14.68
CA GLN A 305 -4.14 -8.66 -15.46
C GLN A 305 -3.49 -7.38 -14.97
N THR A 306 -3.41 -7.19 -13.64
CA THR A 306 -2.69 -6.08 -13.02
C THR A 306 -1.21 -6.06 -13.42
N LEU A 307 -0.58 -7.24 -13.43
CA LEU A 307 0.81 -7.37 -13.90
C LEU A 307 0.95 -7.06 -15.39
N ASP A 308 0.00 -7.47 -16.22
CA ASP A 308 0.02 -7.20 -17.67
C ASP A 308 -0.16 -5.72 -17.98
N GLU A 309 -1.04 -5.01 -17.26
CA GLU A 309 -1.15 -3.54 -17.33
C GLU A 309 0.17 -2.86 -16.97
N PHE A 310 0.78 -3.28 -15.87
CA PHE A 310 2.06 -2.76 -15.45
C PHE A 310 3.16 -3.05 -16.46
N ALA A 311 3.21 -4.26 -17.03
CA ALA A 311 4.16 -4.63 -18.08
C ALA A 311 4.02 -3.74 -19.32
N GLY A 312 2.78 -3.41 -19.70
CA GLY A 312 2.49 -2.51 -20.81
C GLY A 312 2.97 -1.07 -20.61
N SER A 313 3.13 -0.62 -19.35
CA SER A 313 3.64 0.70 -18.99
C SER A 313 5.17 0.79 -18.94
N LEU A 314 5.85 -0.36 -18.90
CA LEU A 314 7.31 -0.42 -18.85
C LEU A 314 7.93 -0.40 -20.25
N ARG A 315 9.18 0.05 -20.34
CA ARG A 315 10.01 -0.18 -21.54
C ARG A 315 10.15 -1.69 -21.76
N PRO A 316 10.09 -2.16 -23.02
CA PRO A 316 10.27 -3.57 -23.35
C PRO A 316 11.48 -4.17 -22.64
N GLY A 317 11.30 -5.34 -22.03
CA GLY A 317 12.39 -6.06 -21.39
C GLY A 317 13.40 -6.60 -22.41
N ILE A 318 14.60 -6.96 -21.94
CA ILE A 318 15.67 -7.48 -22.80
C ILE A 318 15.22 -8.71 -23.59
N MET A 319 14.48 -9.63 -22.96
CA MET A 319 13.99 -10.84 -23.63
C MET A 319 12.92 -10.52 -24.68
N THR A 320 12.07 -9.52 -24.43
CA THR A 320 11.09 -9.04 -25.40
C THR A 320 11.77 -8.34 -26.57
N ALA A 321 12.78 -7.52 -26.30
CA ALA A 321 13.57 -6.83 -27.33
C ALA A 321 14.34 -7.82 -28.24
N LEU A 322 14.73 -8.98 -27.71
CA LEU A 322 15.38 -10.06 -28.44
C LEU A 322 14.39 -11.03 -29.13
N GLY A 323 13.07 -10.80 -29.02
CA GLY A 323 12.05 -11.68 -29.61
C GLY A 323 11.88 -13.04 -28.90
N LEU A 324 12.47 -13.21 -27.70
CA LEU A 324 12.44 -14.46 -26.94
C LEU A 324 11.16 -14.61 -26.09
N THR A 325 10.42 -13.52 -25.89
CA THR A 325 9.09 -13.51 -25.25
C THR A 325 8.20 -12.52 -25.96
N THR A 326 6.91 -12.83 -26.10
CA THR A 326 5.89 -11.86 -26.50
C THR A 326 5.43 -11.12 -25.25
N ALA A 327 5.77 -9.83 -25.12
CA ALA A 327 5.08 -8.97 -24.16
C ALA A 327 3.59 -9.00 -24.53
N GLY A 328 2.72 -9.29 -23.54
CA GLY A 328 1.30 -9.54 -23.68
C GLY A 328 0.63 -8.81 -24.85
N ARG A 329 0.65 -9.40 -26.02
CA ARG A 329 -0.27 -9.01 -27.10
C ARG A 329 -1.63 -9.57 -26.70
N ARG A 330 -2.56 -8.66 -26.47
CA ARG A 330 -3.98 -9.01 -26.37
C ARG A 330 -4.38 -9.79 -27.63
N PRO A 331 -5.22 -10.84 -27.50
CA PRO A 331 -5.94 -11.38 -28.63
C PRO A 331 -6.88 -10.33 -29.22
#